data_410a7b62777004fd8668fac50a4e46ca
#
_entry.id   410a7b62777004fd8668fac50a4e46ca
#
_cell.length_a   1.000
_cell.length_b   1.000
_cell.length_c   1.000
_cell.angle_alpha   90.00
_cell.angle_beta   90.00
_cell.angle_gamma   90.00
#
_symmetry.space_group_name_H-M   'P 1'
#
loop_
_entity.id
_entity.type
_entity.pdbx_description
1 polymer ?
#
loop_
_entity_poly.entity_id
_entity_poly.type
_entity_poly.pdbx_seq_one_letter_code
_entity_poly.pdbx_strand_id
1 'polypeptide(L)'
;GLAFEFLYQVCSGSSTYFLTKAPTPSALMKAFAQVHPYMILTVPLVIEKIIKKKVFPVIHKPVMKVLWNTPIIKNVIRKKVHDSLMAAFGNELRYLIIGGAALNKEVEQVLKDVNLCYCVGYGMTECGPLISYSPWQSFVFHSCGRELPQCHIRVDSEDPQHKEGEVQVKGVNVMKGYYKNEEATKAVFTEDGWMRTGDLGVLDAAGNLFLRGRSKNMILGPSGQNI
;
A
#
# COMPACT_ATOMS: atom_id res chain seq x y z
N GLY A 1 7.73 9.68 -1.49
CA GLY A 1 8.65 10.77 -1.71
C GLY A 1 8.96 11.61 -0.50
N LEU A 2 9.26 12.88 -0.76
CA LEU A 2 9.81 13.81 0.23
C LEU A 2 9.07 13.84 1.58
N ALA A 3 7.75 13.83 1.58
CA ALA A 3 6.95 13.96 2.80
C ALA A 3 7.17 12.79 3.77
N PHE A 4 6.94 11.55 3.35
CA PHE A 4 6.98 10.38 4.24
C PHE A 4 8.36 9.74 4.36
N GLU A 5 9.13 9.71 3.28
CA GLU A 5 10.41 9.01 3.27
C GLU A 5 11.55 9.87 3.86
N PHE A 6 11.36 11.18 3.93
CA PHE A 6 12.36 12.09 4.47
C PHE A 6 11.82 12.98 5.60
N LEU A 7 10.89 13.90 5.32
CA LEU A 7 10.46 14.89 6.30
C LEU A 7 9.84 14.26 7.55
N TYR A 8 8.97 13.27 7.38
CA TYR A 8 8.38 12.56 8.52
C TYR A 8 9.44 11.90 9.39
N GLN A 9 10.42 11.23 8.80
CA GLN A 9 11.49 10.57 9.54
C GLN A 9 12.35 11.58 10.32
N VAL A 10 12.71 12.69 9.68
CA VAL A 10 13.46 13.77 10.34
C VAL A 10 12.67 14.38 11.50
N CYS A 11 11.39 14.70 11.28
CA CYS A 11 10.53 15.26 12.34
C CYS A 11 10.27 14.28 13.49
N SER A 12 10.32 12.98 13.21
CA SER A 12 10.15 11.92 14.22
C SER A 12 11.45 11.58 14.95
N GLY A 13 12.58 12.23 14.63
CA GLY A 13 13.89 11.91 15.19
C GLY A 13 14.45 10.56 14.76
N SER A 14 13.97 10.02 13.63
CA SER A 14 14.40 8.73 13.12
C SER A 14 15.63 8.87 12.23
N SER A 15 16.46 7.81 12.19
CA SER A 15 17.58 7.73 11.23
C SER A 15 17.06 7.38 9.84
N THR A 16 17.52 8.09 8.82
CA THR A 16 17.20 7.85 7.42
C THR A 16 18.44 7.39 6.67
N TYR A 17 18.31 6.26 5.96
CA TYR A 17 19.39 5.67 5.18
C TYR A 17 19.10 5.77 3.68
N PHE A 18 20.04 6.30 2.93
CA PHE A 18 19.93 6.48 1.49
C PHE A 18 20.70 5.41 0.74
N LEU A 19 20.09 4.80 -0.26
CA LEU A 19 20.77 3.93 -1.20
C LEU A 19 21.44 4.76 -2.29
N THR A 20 22.72 4.49 -2.54
CA THR A 20 23.49 5.13 -3.63
C THR A 20 23.27 4.48 -5.00
N LYS A 21 22.58 3.34 -5.03
CA LYS A 21 22.33 2.55 -6.26
C LYS A 21 20.82 2.28 -6.41
N ALA A 22 20.42 1.99 -7.64
CA ALA A 22 19.04 1.62 -7.94
C ALA A 22 18.53 0.49 -6.99
N PRO A 23 17.29 0.58 -6.44
CA PRO A 23 16.76 -0.33 -5.44
C PRO A 23 16.36 -1.69 -6.05
N THR A 24 17.36 -2.51 -6.37
CA THR A 24 17.10 -3.91 -6.75
C THR A 24 16.78 -4.74 -5.50
N PRO A 25 15.99 -5.83 -5.59
CA PRO A 25 15.70 -6.70 -4.44
C PRO A 25 16.96 -7.19 -3.71
N SER A 26 18.03 -7.48 -4.45
CA SER A 26 19.31 -7.92 -3.86
C SER A 26 20.01 -6.79 -3.11
N ALA A 27 20.05 -5.57 -3.66
CA ALA A 27 20.64 -4.41 -3.02
C ALA A 27 19.86 -4.02 -1.75
N LEU A 28 18.52 -4.05 -1.83
CA LEU A 28 17.65 -3.78 -0.68
C LEU A 28 17.85 -4.79 0.45
N MET A 29 17.90 -6.09 0.16
CA MET A 29 18.12 -7.11 1.19
C MET A 29 19.49 -6.98 1.87
N LYS A 30 20.54 -6.58 1.13
CA LYS A 30 21.85 -6.28 1.72
C LYS A 30 21.80 -5.06 2.63
N ALA A 31 21.11 -4.00 2.20
CA ALA A 31 20.91 -2.81 3.02
C ALA A 31 20.09 -3.12 4.28
N PHE A 32 19.02 -3.87 4.17
CA PHE A 32 18.19 -4.26 5.32
C PHE A 32 18.97 -5.09 6.35
N ALA A 33 19.85 -5.98 5.89
CA ALA A 33 20.72 -6.75 6.78
C ALA A 33 21.75 -5.89 7.55
N GLN A 34 22.10 -4.70 7.03
CA GLN A 34 23.02 -3.76 7.67
C GLN A 34 22.30 -2.75 8.56
N VAL A 35 21.11 -2.29 8.12
CA VAL A 35 20.38 -1.18 8.73
C VAL A 35 19.37 -1.66 9.78
N HIS A 36 18.89 -2.90 9.65
CA HIS A 36 17.83 -3.45 10.51
C HIS A 36 16.61 -2.52 10.61
N PRO A 37 15.92 -2.22 9.50
CA PRO A 37 14.89 -1.18 9.50
C PRO A 37 13.70 -1.56 10.39
N TYR A 38 13.26 -0.60 11.21
CA TYR A 38 12.05 -0.70 12.01
C TYR A 38 10.79 -0.50 11.15
N MET A 39 10.86 0.41 10.16
CA MET A 39 9.80 0.74 9.23
C MET A 39 10.31 0.70 7.79
N ILE A 40 9.53 0.12 6.89
CA ILE A 40 9.77 0.15 5.45
C ILE A 40 8.53 0.73 4.77
N LEU A 41 8.72 1.84 4.04
CA LEU A 41 7.75 2.34 3.07
C LEU A 41 8.17 1.87 1.68
N THR A 42 7.26 1.30 0.92
CA THR A 42 7.61 0.71 -0.37
C THR A 42 6.43 0.67 -1.33
N VAL A 43 6.75 0.40 -2.60
CA VAL A 43 5.75 0.15 -3.63
C VAL A 43 5.51 -1.36 -3.79
N PRO A 44 4.31 -1.78 -4.25
CA PRO A 44 3.97 -3.20 -4.42
C PRO A 44 5.01 -4.00 -5.18
N LEU A 45 5.54 -3.45 -6.28
CA LEU A 45 6.50 -4.12 -7.16
C LEU A 45 7.73 -4.67 -6.41
N VAL A 46 8.23 -3.96 -5.39
CA VAL A 46 9.39 -4.39 -4.59
C VAL A 46 9.04 -5.62 -3.76
N ILE A 47 7.92 -5.55 -3.03
CA ILE A 47 7.46 -6.67 -2.19
C ILE A 47 7.09 -7.87 -3.02
N GLU A 48 6.38 -7.66 -4.14
CA GLU A 48 6.03 -8.71 -5.08
C GLU A 48 7.26 -9.45 -5.61
N LYS A 49 8.32 -8.73 -5.99
CA LYS A 49 9.57 -9.34 -6.43
C LYS A 49 10.24 -10.15 -5.32
N ILE A 50 10.21 -9.67 -4.08
CA ILE A 50 10.77 -10.40 -2.93
C ILE A 50 9.97 -11.69 -2.68
N ILE A 51 8.65 -11.60 -2.61
CA ILE A 51 7.75 -12.75 -2.38
C ILE A 51 7.86 -13.76 -3.52
N LYS A 52 7.76 -13.31 -4.78
CA LYS A 52 7.90 -14.17 -5.96
C LYS A 52 9.25 -14.88 -6.03
N LYS A 53 10.33 -14.23 -5.57
CA LYS A 53 11.67 -14.84 -5.59
C LYS A 53 11.93 -15.77 -4.40
N LYS A 54 11.46 -15.42 -3.20
CA LYS A 54 11.79 -16.17 -1.98
C LYS A 54 10.71 -17.15 -1.52
N VAL A 55 9.43 -16.81 -1.70
CA VAL A 55 8.33 -17.56 -1.11
C VAL A 55 7.66 -18.48 -2.14
N PHE A 56 7.27 -17.94 -3.31
CA PHE A 56 6.57 -18.71 -4.33
C PHE A 56 7.28 -20.03 -4.76
N PRO A 57 8.62 -20.07 -4.95
CA PRO A 57 9.30 -21.32 -5.30
C PRO A 57 9.17 -22.41 -4.23
N VAL A 58 8.85 -22.01 -3.00
CA VAL A 58 8.62 -22.96 -1.89
C VAL A 58 7.16 -23.38 -1.85
N ILE A 59 6.23 -22.41 -1.76
CA ILE A 59 4.80 -22.68 -1.50
C ILE A 59 4.06 -23.25 -2.73
N HIS A 60 4.54 -23.00 -3.94
CA HIS A 60 3.90 -23.49 -5.18
C HIS A 60 4.27 -24.94 -5.51
N LYS A 61 5.17 -25.59 -4.77
CA LYS A 61 5.41 -27.03 -4.93
C LYS A 61 4.14 -27.82 -4.57
N PRO A 62 3.77 -28.88 -5.33
CA PRO A 62 2.52 -29.62 -5.10
C PRO A 62 2.33 -30.07 -3.65
N VAL A 63 3.36 -30.67 -3.05
CA VAL A 63 3.35 -31.11 -1.65
C VAL A 63 3.16 -29.92 -0.69
N MET A 64 3.84 -28.79 -0.96
CA MET A 64 3.75 -27.61 -0.09
C MET A 64 2.39 -26.92 -0.17
N LYS A 65 1.71 -26.94 -1.33
CA LYS A 65 0.33 -26.43 -1.45
C LYS A 65 -0.64 -27.17 -0.53
N VAL A 66 -0.51 -28.49 -0.41
CA VAL A 66 -1.30 -29.31 0.51
C VAL A 66 -0.95 -28.97 1.95
N LEU A 67 0.32 -28.96 2.30
CA LEU A 67 0.81 -28.70 3.66
C LEU A 67 0.51 -27.27 4.13
N TRP A 68 0.51 -26.28 3.22
CA TRP A 68 0.18 -24.88 3.50
C TRP A 68 -1.25 -24.69 4.06
N ASN A 69 -2.17 -25.60 3.66
CA ASN A 69 -3.58 -25.56 4.05
C ASN A 69 -3.93 -26.63 5.11
N THR A 70 -3.03 -27.55 5.44
CA THR A 70 -3.27 -28.60 6.41
C THR A 70 -3.30 -28.05 7.84
N PRO A 71 -4.39 -28.21 8.62
CA PRO A 71 -4.62 -27.50 9.90
C PRO A 71 -3.47 -27.61 10.91
N ILE A 72 -2.84 -28.76 11.03
CA ILE A 72 -1.78 -29.04 12.02
C ILE A 72 -0.44 -28.46 11.59
N ILE A 73 -0.09 -28.58 10.30
CA ILE A 73 1.25 -28.29 9.78
C ILE A 73 1.37 -26.83 9.28
N LYS A 74 0.26 -26.24 8.82
CA LYS A 74 0.25 -24.88 8.25
C LYS A 74 0.94 -23.85 9.13
N ASN A 75 0.71 -23.87 10.44
CA ASN A 75 1.27 -22.89 11.37
C ASN A 75 2.81 -22.99 11.45
N VAL A 76 3.36 -24.21 11.41
CA VAL A 76 4.80 -24.44 11.43
C VAL A 76 5.44 -23.93 10.13
N ILE A 77 4.80 -24.20 8.98
CA ILE A 77 5.32 -23.79 7.68
C ILE A 77 5.20 -22.27 7.52
N ARG A 78 4.05 -21.69 7.85
CA ARG A 78 3.82 -20.24 7.78
C ARG A 78 4.78 -19.50 8.70
N LYS A 79 5.05 -20.03 9.90
CA LYS A 79 6.04 -19.47 10.80
C LYS A 79 7.46 -19.51 10.20
N LYS A 80 7.87 -20.60 9.58
CA LYS A 80 9.18 -20.67 8.90
C LYS A 80 9.31 -19.65 7.76
N VAL A 81 8.23 -19.44 6.99
CA VAL A 81 8.21 -18.43 5.94
C VAL A 81 8.23 -17.02 6.54
N HIS A 82 7.47 -16.78 7.60
CA HIS A 82 7.52 -15.52 8.36
C HIS A 82 8.97 -15.21 8.81
N ASP A 83 9.61 -16.15 9.50
CA ASP A 83 10.97 -15.97 10.03
C ASP A 83 11.99 -15.71 8.90
N SER A 84 11.83 -16.39 7.76
CA SER A 84 12.66 -16.16 6.57
C SER A 84 12.44 -14.77 5.95
N LEU A 85 11.21 -14.25 5.95
CA LEU A 85 10.91 -12.90 5.48
C LEU A 85 11.43 -11.85 6.47
N MET A 86 11.24 -12.06 7.77
CA MET A 86 11.78 -11.18 8.80
C MET A 86 13.30 -11.09 8.71
N ALA A 87 14.00 -12.20 8.52
CA ALA A 87 15.45 -12.21 8.28
C ALA A 87 15.83 -11.42 7.00
N ALA A 88 15.04 -11.52 5.93
CA ALA A 88 15.27 -10.76 4.70
C ALA A 88 15.08 -9.25 4.88
N PHE A 89 14.26 -8.84 5.84
CA PHE A 89 14.01 -7.45 6.21
C PHE A 89 14.85 -6.96 7.40
N GLY A 90 15.84 -7.74 7.85
CA GLY A 90 16.76 -7.33 8.91
C GLY A 90 16.31 -7.66 10.34
N ASN A 91 15.27 -8.47 10.52
CA ASN A 91 14.70 -8.98 11.80
C ASN A 91 13.99 -7.95 12.70
N GLU A 92 14.17 -6.64 12.50
CA GLU A 92 13.61 -5.59 13.37
C GLU A 92 12.34 -4.93 12.81
N LEU A 93 11.84 -5.40 11.67
CA LEU A 93 10.68 -4.82 10.99
C LEU A 93 9.43 -4.86 11.87
N ARG A 94 8.79 -3.71 12.08
CA ARG A 94 7.52 -3.55 12.80
C ARG A 94 6.41 -2.95 11.93
N TYR A 95 6.79 -2.23 10.87
CA TYR A 95 5.85 -1.59 9.95
C TYR A 95 6.31 -1.77 8.50
N LEU A 96 5.53 -2.49 7.73
CA LEU A 96 5.66 -2.58 6.27
C LEU A 96 4.48 -1.85 5.65
N ILE A 97 4.71 -0.63 5.16
CA ILE A 97 3.69 0.20 4.55
C ILE A 97 3.85 0.15 3.03
N ILE A 98 2.82 -0.32 2.35
CA ILE A 98 2.81 -0.53 0.90
C ILE A 98 1.83 0.47 0.28
N GLY A 99 2.28 1.23 -0.72
CA GLY A 99 1.43 2.23 -1.35
C GLY A 99 1.87 2.60 -2.76
N GLY A 100 1.09 3.44 -3.43
CA GLY A 100 1.39 3.97 -4.78
C GLY A 100 0.89 3.13 -5.94
N ALA A 101 0.43 1.90 -5.72
CA ALA A 101 -0.23 1.05 -6.72
C ALA A 101 -1.02 -0.08 -6.04
N ALA A 102 -1.84 -0.79 -6.80
CA ALA A 102 -2.55 -1.96 -6.30
C ALA A 102 -1.58 -3.11 -5.99
N LEU A 103 -1.70 -3.70 -4.81
CA LEU A 103 -0.93 -4.89 -4.42
C LEU A 103 -1.54 -6.15 -5.04
N ASN A 104 -0.70 -7.03 -5.56
CA ASN A 104 -1.14 -8.32 -6.10
C ASN A 104 -1.83 -9.15 -5.00
N LYS A 105 -3.05 -9.63 -5.27
CA LYS A 105 -3.89 -10.36 -4.30
C LYS A 105 -3.24 -11.63 -3.76
N GLU A 106 -2.51 -12.38 -4.59
CA GLU A 106 -1.82 -13.60 -4.17
C GLU A 106 -0.65 -13.27 -3.22
N VAL A 107 0.07 -12.20 -3.51
CA VAL A 107 1.15 -11.70 -2.65
C VAL A 107 0.58 -11.23 -1.32
N GLU A 108 -0.51 -10.47 -1.34
CA GLU A 108 -1.18 -10.00 -0.13
C GLU A 108 -1.70 -11.16 0.73
N GLN A 109 -2.25 -12.21 0.09
CA GLN A 109 -2.66 -13.43 0.78
C GLN A 109 -1.49 -14.09 1.52
N VAL A 110 -0.31 -14.14 0.90
CA VAL A 110 0.89 -14.67 1.56
C VAL A 110 1.28 -13.83 2.77
N LEU A 111 1.32 -12.49 2.62
CA LEU A 111 1.65 -11.59 3.74
C LEU A 111 0.71 -11.79 4.93
N LYS A 112 -0.60 -11.92 4.65
CA LYS A 112 -1.63 -12.24 5.66
C LYS A 112 -1.41 -13.60 6.28
N ASP A 113 -1.20 -14.64 5.46
CA ASP A 113 -1.06 -16.03 5.91
C ASP A 113 0.15 -16.23 6.83
N VAL A 114 1.23 -15.52 6.58
CA VAL A 114 2.41 -15.54 7.42
C VAL A 114 2.37 -14.54 8.57
N ASN A 115 1.26 -13.79 8.71
CA ASN A 115 1.08 -12.77 9.75
C ASN A 115 2.21 -11.73 9.76
N LEU A 116 2.58 -11.21 8.57
CA LEU A 116 3.55 -10.13 8.49
C LEU A 116 2.90 -8.80 8.91
N CYS A 117 3.68 -7.90 9.52
CA CYS A 117 3.25 -6.57 9.99
C CYS A 117 3.09 -5.57 8.83
N TYR A 118 2.14 -5.81 7.90
CA TYR A 118 1.93 -4.98 6.72
C TYR A 118 0.58 -4.26 6.74
N CYS A 119 0.53 -3.17 5.99
CA CYS A 119 -0.70 -2.49 5.63
C CYS A 119 -0.56 -1.85 4.24
N VAL A 120 -1.68 -1.56 3.62
CA VAL A 120 -1.74 -0.85 2.34
C VAL A 120 -2.33 0.53 2.59
N GLY A 121 -1.65 1.57 2.11
CA GLY A 121 -2.14 2.93 2.11
C GLY A 121 -2.52 3.39 0.70
N TYR A 122 -3.50 4.27 0.61
CA TYR A 122 -3.95 4.87 -0.63
C TYR A 122 -3.75 6.38 -0.60
N GLY A 123 -3.34 6.90 -1.74
CA GLY A 123 -3.16 8.32 -1.91
C GLY A 123 -2.67 8.70 -3.31
N MET A 124 -2.55 10.00 -3.52
CA MET A 124 -2.10 10.59 -4.77
C MET A 124 -1.39 11.91 -4.50
N THR A 125 -0.61 12.39 -5.46
CA THR A 125 0.18 13.62 -5.33
C THR A 125 -0.69 14.82 -4.95
N GLU A 126 -1.88 14.91 -5.50
CA GLU A 126 -2.87 15.95 -5.27
C GLU A 126 -3.40 15.99 -3.83
N CYS A 127 -3.10 14.97 -3.01
CA CYS A 127 -3.55 14.85 -1.61
C CYS A 127 -2.39 14.83 -0.60
N GLY A 128 -1.23 15.29 -0.96
CA GLY A 128 -0.09 15.58 -0.12
C GLY A 128 0.63 14.48 0.69
N PRO A 129 0.76 13.23 0.33
CA PRO A 129 0.17 12.41 -0.72
C PRO A 129 -0.88 11.39 -0.22
N LEU A 130 -1.19 11.29 1.08
CA LEU A 130 -1.96 10.17 1.66
C LEU A 130 -3.44 10.55 1.88
N ILE A 131 -4.33 9.64 1.52
CA ILE A 131 -5.78 9.77 1.68
C ILE A 131 -6.29 8.81 2.76
N SER A 132 -5.91 7.54 2.67
CA SER A 132 -6.35 6.52 3.62
C SER A 132 -5.21 5.61 4.08
N TYR A 133 -5.34 5.15 5.31
CA TYR A 133 -4.38 4.28 5.97
C TYR A 133 -5.02 3.66 7.23
N SER A 134 -4.61 2.46 7.58
CA SER A 134 -4.84 1.87 8.91
C SER A 134 -3.58 1.19 9.40
N PRO A 135 -3.23 1.30 10.69
CA PRO A 135 -2.14 0.51 11.27
C PRO A 135 -2.36 -0.98 11.04
N TRP A 136 -1.29 -1.75 10.85
CA TRP A 136 -1.39 -3.16 10.51
C TRP A 136 -2.19 -4.00 11.54
N GLN A 137 -2.25 -3.57 12.79
CA GLN A 137 -3.03 -4.21 13.86
C GLN A 137 -4.55 -4.15 13.61
N SER A 138 -5.02 -3.10 12.94
CA SER A 138 -6.43 -2.86 12.60
C SER A 138 -6.69 -2.88 11.10
N PHE A 139 -5.70 -3.24 10.31
CA PHE A 139 -5.78 -3.28 8.86
C PHE A 139 -6.73 -4.38 8.38
N VAL A 140 -7.67 -4.01 7.54
CA VAL A 140 -8.61 -4.96 6.93
C VAL A 140 -8.04 -5.44 5.59
N PHE A 141 -7.95 -6.75 5.46
CA PHE A 141 -7.42 -7.41 4.27
C PHE A 141 -8.11 -6.95 2.98
N HIS A 142 -7.33 -6.65 1.96
CA HIS A 142 -7.73 -6.06 0.68
C HIS A 142 -8.26 -4.62 0.74
N SER A 143 -8.30 -3.98 1.90
CA SER A 143 -8.62 -2.57 1.98
C SER A 143 -7.38 -1.68 1.76
N CYS A 144 -7.62 -0.38 1.69
CA CYS A 144 -6.57 0.65 1.78
C CYS A 144 -6.65 1.41 3.12
N GLY A 145 -7.30 0.81 4.13
CA GLY A 145 -7.53 1.44 5.42
C GLY A 145 -8.65 2.47 5.41
N ARG A 146 -8.70 3.29 6.46
CA ARG A 146 -9.71 4.33 6.68
C ARG A 146 -9.17 5.70 6.30
N GLU A 147 -10.07 6.66 6.16
CA GLU A 147 -9.68 8.06 5.97
C GLU A 147 -8.76 8.58 7.07
N LEU A 148 -7.87 9.48 6.71
CA LEU A 148 -7.00 10.16 7.67
C LEU A 148 -7.77 11.23 8.46
N PRO A 149 -7.28 11.62 9.64
CA PRO A 149 -7.80 12.80 10.33
C PRO A 149 -7.80 14.02 9.40
N GLN A 150 -8.92 14.77 9.36
CA GLN A 150 -9.11 15.96 8.51
C GLN A 150 -9.06 15.70 6.99
N CYS A 151 -9.19 14.44 6.57
CA CYS A 151 -9.37 14.05 5.18
C CYS A 151 -10.59 13.14 5.09
N HIS A 152 -11.62 13.57 4.38
CA HIS A 152 -12.87 12.83 4.25
C HIS A 152 -12.92 12.12 2.91
N ILE A 153 -13.47 10.91 2.92
CA ILE A 153 -13.66 10.08 1.73
C ILE A 153 -15.15 9.85 1.53
N ARG A 154 -15.63 10.01 0.31
CA ARG A 154 -16.93 9.50 -0.12
C ARG A 154 -16.78 8.70 -1.41
N VAL A 155 -17.71 7.81 -1.65
CA VAL A 155 -17.86 7.08 -2.91
C VAL A 155 -19.11 7.61 -3.59
N ASP A 156 -18.99 8.09 -4.81
CA ASP A 156 -20.10 8.60 -5.61
C ASP A 156 -20.94 7.43 -6.13
N SER A 157 -21.81 6.95 -5.28
CA SER A 157 -22.67 5.79 -5.50
C SER A 157 -23.95 5.90 -4.66
N GLU A 158 -25.06 5.37 -5.18
CA GLU A 158 -26.33 5.25 -4.44
C GLU A 158 -26.22 4.29 -3.24
N ASP A 159 -25.31 3.31 -3.32
CA ASP A 159 -25.01 2.34 -2.27
C ASP A 159 -23.48 2.15 -2.17
N PRO A 160 -22.76 3.05 -1.46
CA PRO A 160 -21.31 3.03 -1.37
C PRO A 160 -20.73 1.74 -0.76
N GLN A 161 -21.54 0.94 -0.07
CA GLN A 161 -21.08 -0.32 0.55
C GLN A 161 -21.07 -1.50 -0.43
N HIS A 162 -21.96 -1.51 -1.41
CA HIS A 162 -22.14 -2.66 -2.29
C HIS A 162 -21.95 -2.34 -3.77
N LYS A 163 -22.16 -1.07 -4.16
CA LYS A 163 -22.02 -0.59 -5.53
C LYS A 163 -20.82 0.32 -5.66
N GLU A 164 -19.89 -0.02 -6.52
CA GLU A 164 -18.72 0.81 -6.78
C GLU A 164 -19.09 2.17 -7.37
N GLY A 165 -18.36 3.20 -6.99
CA GLY A 165 -18.46 4.54 -7.53
C GLY A 165 -17.11 5.23 -7.50
N GLU A 166 -17.04 6.44 -8.06
CA GLU A 166 -15.81 7.22 -8.02
C GLU A 166 -15.48 7.66 -6.60
N VAL A 167 -14.26 7.38 -6.17
CA VAL A 167 -13.74 7.86 -4.89
C VAL A 167 -13.50 9.36 -4.97
N GLN A 168 -14.10 10.11 -4.05
CA GLN A 168 -13.95 11.55 -3.94
C GLN A 168 -13.42 11.91 -2.56
N VAL A 169 -12.58 12.92 -2.49
CA VAL A 169 -11.88 13.30 -1.26
C VAL A 169 -12.01 14.80 -0.98
N LYS A 170 -12.08 15.16 0.30
CA LYS A 170 -12.12 16.53 0.77
C LYS A 170 -11.36 16.66 2.07
N GLY A 171 -10.43 17.60 2.17
CA GLY A 171 -9.63 17.76 3.38
C GLY A 171 -8.51 18.79 3.23
N VAL A 172 -7.82 19.03 4.34
CA VAL A 172 -6.72 20.01 4.41
C VAL A 172 -5.49 19.61 3.60
N ASN A 173 -5.36 18.33 3.29
CA ASN A 173 -4.27 17.77 2.50
C ASN A 173 -4.55 17.78 0.99
N VAL A 174 -5.78 18.14 0.57
CA VAL A 174 -6.14 18.23 -0.85
C VAL A 174 -5.56 19.50 -1.45
N MET A 175 -4.97 19.39 -2.64
CA MET A 175 -4.42 20.53 -3.38
C MET A 175 -5.46 21.63 -3.60
N LYS A 176 -5.00 22.87 -3.75
CA LYS A 176 -5.87 24.01 -4.16
C LYS A 176 -6.19 24.00 -5.65
N GLY A 177 -5.38 23.33 -6.46
CA GLY A 177 -5.54 23.24 -7.91
C GLY A 177 -4.21 23.02 -8.61
N TYR A 178 -4.28 22.84 -9.92
CA TYR A 178 -3.11 22.74 -10.80
C TYR A 178 -2.55 24.11 -11.14
N TYR A 179 -1.26 24.27 -11.01
CA TYR A 179 -0.59 25.56 -11.26
C TYR A 179 -0.81 26.05 -12.70
N LYS A 180 -1.38 27.28 -12.83
CA LYS A 180 -1.71 27.90 -14.13
C LYS A 180 -2.57 27.03 -15.06
N ASN A 181 -3.41 26.16 -14.49
CA ASN A 181 -4.33 25.32 -15.27
C ASN A 181 -5.70 25.26 -14.59
N GLU A 182 -6.49 26.32 -14.80
CA GLU A 182 -7.82 26.44 -14.21
C GLU A 182 -8.81 25.42 -14.79
N GLU A 183 -8.68 25.09 -16.06
CA GLU A 183 -9.55 24.13 -16.74
C GLU A 183 -9.42 22.74 -16.11
N ALA A 184 -8.18 22.22 -15.99
CA ALA A 184 -7.91 20.97 -15.31
C ALA A 184 -8.32 21.01 -13.83
N THR A 185 -8.15 22.16 -13.17
CA THR A 185 -8.57 22.33 -11.78
C THR A 185 -10.09 22.20 -11.65
N LYS A 186 -10.87 22.92 -12.48
CA LYS A 186 -12.33 22.82 -12.49
C LYS A 186 -12.83 21.42 -12.81
N ALA A 187 -12.12 20.70 -13.70
CA ALA A 187 -12.51 19.34 -14.10
C ALA A 187 -12.40 18.30 -12.97
N VAL A 188 -11.49 18.49 -12.00
CA VAL A 188 -11.28 17.53 -10.90
C VAL A 188 -12.06 17.86 -9.64
N PHE A 189 -12.68 19.05 -9.51
CA PHE A 189 -13.51 19.37 -8.36
C PHE A 189 -15.00 19.31 -8.70
N THR A 190 -15.78 18.81 -7.76
CA THR A 190 -17.24 18.87 -7.81
C THR A 190 -17.72 20.27 -7.37
N GLU A 191 -18.98 20.61 -7.65
CA GLU A 191 -19.58 21.90 -7.24
C GLU A 191 -19.58 22.08 -5.72
N ASP A 192 -19.71 20.99 -4.95
CA ASP A 192 -19.68 20.99 -3.49
C ASP A 192 -18.26 20.85 -2.91
N GLY A 193 -17.23 20.95 -3.76
CA GLY A 193 -15.82 21.10 -3.38
C GLY A 193 -15.12 19.79 -3.00
N TRP A 194 -15.57 18.65 -3.49
CA TRP A 194 -14.84 17.38 -3.41
C TRP A 194 -13.95 17.21 -4.62
N MET A 195 -12.76 16.67 -4.41
CA MET A 195 -11.86 16.32 -5.50
C MET A 195 -12.15 14.90 -5.98
N ARG A 196 -12.34 14.76 -7.29
CA ARG A 196 -12.49 13.50 -8.01
C ARG A 196 -11.12 12.85 -8.15
N THR A 197 -10.97 11.61 -7.68
CA THR A 197 -9.66 10.91 -7.75
C THR A 197 -9.45 10.16 -9.07
N GLY A 198 -10.53 9.87 -9.79
CA GLY A 198 -10.52 9.01 -10.95
C GLY A 198 -10.38 7.51 -10.61
N ASP A 199 -10.34 7.16 -9.33
CA ASP A 199 -10.32 5.78 -8.88
C ASP A 199 -11.73 5.33 -8.47
N LEU A 200 -12.06 4.06 -8.72
CA LEU A 200 -13.31 3.43 -8.31
C LEU A 200 -13.12 2.64 -7.02
N GLY A 201 -14.11 2.68 -6.13
CA GLY A 201 -14.04 1.96 -4.87
C GLY A 201 -15.40 1.76 -4.20
N VAL A 202 -15.35 1.08 -3.06
CA VAL A 202 -16.46 0.92 -2.11
C VAL A 202 -15.94 1.18 -0.70
N LEU A 203 -16.83 1.60 0.20
CA LEU A 203 -16.56 1.76 1.63
C LEU A 203 -17.34 0.70 2.40
N ASP A 204 -16.72 -0.05 3.30
CA ASP A 204 -17.48 -0.91 4.21
C ASP A 204 -18.17 -0.10 5.33
N ALA A 205 -19.00 -0.76 6.12
CA ALA A 205 -19.72 -0.13 7.23
C ALA A 205 -18.79 0.45 8.31
N ALA A 206 -17.52 0.04 8.35
CA ALA A 206 -16.51 0.55 9.27
C ALA A 206 -15.67 1.68 8.67
N GLY A 207 -15.93 2.10 7.41
CA GLY A 207 -15.23 3.14 6.69
C GLY A 207 -13.89 2.69 6.06
N ASN A 208 -13.64 1.40 5.90
CA ASN A 208 -12.49 0.94 5.15
C ASN A 208 -12.73 1.08 3.66
N LEU A 209 -11.77 1.65 2.95
CA LEU A 209 -11.80 1.84 1.49
C LEU A 209 -11.27 0.60 0.78
N PHE A 210 -12.03 0.09 -0.20
CA PHE A 210 -11.62 -0.98 -1.10
C PHE A 210 -11.59 -0.46 -2.54
N LEU A 211 -10.42 -0.32 -3.12
CA LEU A 211 -10.28 0.09 -4.50
C LEU A 211 -10.66 -1.04 -5.46
N ARG A 212 -11.35 -0.68 -6.54
CA ARG A 212 -11.84 -1.62 -7.57
C ARG A 212 -11.19 -1.43 -8.92
N GLY A 213 -10.67 -0.24 -9.20
CA GLY A 213 -10.03 0.09 -10.47
C GLY A 213 -9.94 1.58 -10.71
N ARG A 214 -9.75 1.97 -11.97
CA ARG A 214 -9.80 3.38 -12.40
C ARG A 214 -10.97 3.62 -13.34
N SER A 215 -11.60 4.80 -13.21
CA SER A 215 -12.72 5.23 -14.06
C SER A 215 -12.27 5.54 -15.49
N LYS A 216 -11.01 5.94 -15.68
CA LYS A 216 -10.36 6.09 -16.99
C LYS A 216 -9.19 5.12 -17.07
N ASN A 217 -9.02 4.44 -18.21
CA ASN A 217 -7.88 3.55 -18.48
C ASN A 217 -6.57 4.36 -18.52
N MET A 218 -6.06 4.76 -17.37
CA MET A 218 -4.71 5.29 -17.25
C MET A 218 -3.74 4.13 -17.14
N ILE A 219 -2.82 4.01 -18.09
CA ILE A 219 -1.76 3.01 -18.07
C ILE A 219 -0.73 3.49 -17.03
N LEU A 220 -0.57 2.75 -15.95
CA LEU A 220 0.49 3.00 -14.98
C LEU A 220 1.77 2.33 -15.48
N GLY A 221 2.83 3.10 -15.59
CA GLY A 221 4.17 2.56 -15.80
C GLY A 221 4.63 1.69 -14.63
N PRO A 222 5.67 0.85 -14.81
CA PRO A 222 6.16 -0.10 -13.80
C PRO A 222 6.60 0.53 -12.47
N SER A 223 6.85 1.81 -12.46
CA SER A 223 7.27 2.61 -11.29
C SER A 223 6.12 3.40 -10.63
N GLY A 224 4.87 3.20 -11.07
CA GLY A 224 3.72 3.94 -10.59
C GLY A 224 3.55 5.33 -11.23
N GLN A 225 4.31 5.64 -12.28
CA GLN A 225 4.16 6.88 -13.04
C GLN A 225 2.99 6.76 -14.03
N ASN A 226 2.19 7.81 -14.13
CA ASN A 226 1.16 7.94 -15.19
C ASN A 226 1.86 8.11 -16.55
N ILE A 227 1.49 7.29 -17.52
CA ILE A 227 1.90 7.42 -18.91
C ILE A 227 0.69 7.87 -19.72
#